data_e0018133afb32565fcfdab20b1bf36f1
#
_entry.id   e0018133afb32565fcfdab20b1bf36f1
#
_cell.length_a   1.000
_cell.length_b   1.000
_cell.length_c   1.000
_cell.angle_alpha   90.00
_cell.angle_beta   90.00
_cell.angle_gamma   90.00
#
_symmetry.space_group_name_H-M   'P 1'
#
loop_
_entity.id
_entity.type
_entity.pdbx_description
1 polymer ?
#
loop_
_entity_poly.entity_id
_entity_poly.type
_entity_poly.pdbx_seq_one_letter_code
_entity_poly.pdbx_strand_id
1 'polypeptide(L)'
;MEYVRVCDAFGTGYFYIPGTETCLQIAGWVRFQVDFGDGAHSLSGDDYDARAAAYLSVSAKSDTELGTLQSFIGLESDISIDGDAQGFYADEAFLSLGGFKAGWYYNWWDTGIAGETDGLGNVTEFVSASYTYTSDAFTAGISIDEVNDDSAFDHNLGVSGTIGGTFGMVSVNVVGGYDFNAEEGAVRAIGSADVGPGTFYLAGVYASGESVYFDAAEWSVAASYALKASDKLTVTPGVQYWSDTNFDGAGSPDMWKYGITVDYKPVENLLARVSVQYDDVSEDVSGYFRLQRAF
;
A
#
# COMPACT_ATOMS: atom_id res chain seq x y z
N MET A 1 -9.27 -39.90 13.55
CA MET A 1 -8.68 -38.58 13.79
C MET A 1 -9.15 -37.75 12.61
N GLU A 2 -10.13 -36.84 12.79
CA GLU A 2 -10.56 -35.93 11.74
C GLU A 2 -9.44 -34.92 11.51
N TYR A 3 -8.80 -35.00 10.37
CA TYR A 3 -7.89 -33.95 9.93
C TYR A 3 -8.72 -32.72 9.54
N VAL A 4 -8.14 -31.53 9.71
CA VAL A 4 -8.75 -30.26 9.27
C VAL A 4 -9.10 -30.39 7.79
N ARG A 5 -10.36 -30.22 7.42
CA ARG A 5 -10.83 -30.32 6.05
C ARG A 5 -10.39 -29.07 5.27
N VAL A 6 -9.71 -29.26 4.17
CA VAL A 6 -9.30 -28.16 3.25
C VAL A 6 -10.54 -27.50 2.65
N CYS A 7 -10.51 -26.18 2.51
CA CYS A 7 -11.54 -25.39 1.86
C CYS A 7 -10.96 -24.75 0.57
N ASP A 8 -11.13 -25.41 -0.55
CA ASP A 8 -10.59 -24.94 -1.84
C ASP A 8 -11.41 -23.81 -2.49
N ALA A 9 -12.63 -23.56 -1.99
CA ALA A 9 -13.56 -22.58 -2.57
C ALA A 9 -13.01 -21.14 -2.60
N PHE A 10 -12.14 -20.79 -1.64
CA PHE A 10 -11.61 -19.43 -1.48
C PHE A 10 -10.09 -19.33 -1.72
N GLY A 11 -9.49 -20.38 -2.28
CA GLY A 11 -8.07 -20.43 -2.62
C GLY A 11 -7.22 -21.20 -1.61
N THR A 12 -5.91 -21.15 -1.82
CA THR A 12 -4.93 -21.93 -1.03
C THR A 12 -4.85 -21.44 0.41
N GLY A 13 -4.69 -22.38 1.35
CA GLY A 13 -4.47 -22.08 2.78
C GLY A 13 -5.76 -21.94 3.60
N TYR A 14 -6.95 -22.00 2.96
CA TYR A 14 -8.21 -22.03 3.69
C TYR A 14 -8.55 -23.45 4.16
N PHE A 15 -9.13 -23.53 5.36
CA PHE A 15 -9.65 -24.77 5.94
C PHE A 15 -10.99 -24.51 6.63
N TYR A 16 -11.88 -25.52 6.66
CA TYR A 16 -13.16 -25.40 7.33
C TYR A 16 -13.00 -25.34 8.84
N ILE A 17 -13.72 -24.42 9.47
CA ILE A 17 -13.91 -24.45 10.93
C ILE A 17 -14.79 -25.68 11.25
N PRO A 18 -14.35 -26.62 12.13
CA PRO A 18 -15.11 -27.83 12.42
C PRO A 18 -16.56 -27.55 12.82
N GLY A 19 -17.49 -28.22 12.14
CA GLY A 19 -18.93 -28.08 12.40
C GLY A 19 -19.59 -26.85 11.77
N THR A 20 -18.90 -26.15 10.89
CA THR A 20 -19.43 -24.97 10.17
C THR A 20 -19.13 -25.05 8.67
N GLU A 21 -19.80 -24.19 7.88
CA GLU A 21 -19.48 -23.96 6.44
C GLU A 21 -18.54 -22.75 6.27
N THR A 22 -17.93 -22.26 7.34
CA THR A 22 -17.00 -21.13 7.30
C THR A 22 -15.58 -21.63 7.06
N CYS A 23 -14.91 -21.04 6.09
CA CYS A 23 -13.51 -21.28 5.76
C CYS A 23 -12.63 -20.23 6.43
N LEU A 24 -11.60 -20.68 7.13
CA LEU A 24 -10.65 -19.85 7.85
C LEU A 24 -9.28 -19.95 7.22
N GLN A 25 -8.59 -18.82 7.08
CA GLN A 25 -7.18 -18.74 6.71
C GLN A 25 -6.43 -17.95 7.78
N ILE A 26 -5.27 -18.45 8.15
CA ILE A 26 -4.27 -17.74 8.95
C ILE A 26 -3.06 -17.56 8.07
N ALA A 27 -2.60 -16.33 7.90
CA ALA A 27 -1.45 -15.95 7.11
C ALA A 27 -0.66 -14.85 7.81
N GLY A 28 0.55 -14.59 7.34
CA GLY A 28 1.33 -13.50 7.91
C GLY A 28 2.76 -13.46 7.39
N TRP A 29 3.55 -12.61 8.01
CA TRP A 29 4.97 -12.53 7.73
C TRP A 29 5.75 -12.11 8.98
N VAL A 30 7.05 -12.42 8.95
CA VAL A 30 8.06 -11.90 9.89
C VAL A 30 9.11 -11.17 9.08
N ARG A 31 9.50 -9.99 9.53
CA ARG A 31 10.44 -9.08 8.87
C ARG A 31 11.58 -8.72 9.81
N PHE A 32 12.77 -8.68 9.25
CA PHE A 32 13.92 -7.97 9.80
C PHE A 32 14.29 -6.85 8.82
N GLN A 33 14.52 -5.65 9.32
CA GLN A 33 14.89 -4.50 8.51
C GLN A 33 15.97 -3.68 9.19
N VAL A 34 16.86 -3.13 8.38
CA VAL A 34 17.83 -2.12 8.79
C VAL A 34 17.64 -0.94 7.87
N ASP A 35 17.17 0.17 8.40
CA ASP A 35 17.04 1.45 7.75
C ASP A 35 18.35 2.24 7.91
N PHE A 36 18.73 3.05 6.93
CA PHE A 36 19.94 3.88 6.96
C PHE A 36 19.71 5.23 6.25
N GLY A 37 20.49 6.23 6.65
CA GLY A 37 20.41 7.60 6.11
C GLY A 37 19.27 8.40 6.71
N ASP A 38 18.88 9.48 6.05
CA ASP A 38 17.80 10.36 6.46
C ASP A 38 16.44 9.64 6.31
N GLY A 39 15.96 9.06 7.34
CA GLY A 39 14.79 8.17 7.37
C GLY A 39 15.00 6.94 8.24
N ALA A 40 16.23 6.77 8.77
CA ALA A 40 16.43 5.88 9.89
C ALA A 40 15.60 6.38 11.07
N HIS A 41 14.69 5.53 11.57
CA HIS A 41 13.82 5.84 12.71
C HIS A 41 14.58 5.98 14.03
N SER A 42 15.80 6.50 14.00
CA SER A 42 16.64 6.66 15.17
C SER A 42 16.27 7.92 15.94
N LEU A 43 15.72 7.76 17.14
CA LEU A 43 15.54 8.85 18.10
C LEU A 43 16.87 9.41 18.63
N SER A 44 17.98 8.71 18.41
CA SER A 44 19.31 9.08 18.88
C SER A 44 20.13 9.90 17.87
N GLY A 45 19.66 10.04 16.63
CA GLY A 45 20.39 10.70 15.55
C GLY A 45 21.51 9.83 14.97
N ASP A 46 21.41 8.50 15.13
CA ASP A 46 22.31 7.53 14.50
C ASP A 46 21.94 7.34 13.02
N ASP A 47 22.94 7.03 12.20
CA ASP A 47 22.78 6.88 10.75
C ASP A 47 22.07 5.59 10.32
N TYR A 48 21.64 4.75 11.28
CA TYR A 48 20.91 3.50 11.01
C TYR A 48 19.98 3.11 12.16
N ASP A 49 18.92 2.38 11.84
CA ASP A 49 18.04 1.71 12.80
C ASP A 49 17.77 0.27 12.36
N ALA A 50 17.76 -0.66 13.31
CA ALA A 50 17.46 -2.07 13.06
C ALA A 50 16.18 -2.47 13.81
N ARG A 51 15.21 -3.00 13.07
CA ARG A 51 13.91 -3.39 13.60
C ARG A 51 13.48 -4.77 13.16
N ALA A 52 12.63 -5.40 13.96
CA ALA A 52 11.88 -6.58 13.60
C ALA A 52 10.38 -6.24 13.57
N ALA A 53 9.66 -6.80 12.63
CA ALA A 53 8.22 -6.64 12.53
C ALA A 53 7.55 -7.98 12.25
N ALA A 54 6.30 -8.11 12.70
CA ALA A 54 5.49 -9.27 12.43
C ALA A 54 4.06 -8.85 12.07
N TYR A 55 3.48 -9.52 11.10
CA TYR A 55 2.08 -9.37 10.71
C TYR A 55 1.38 -10.71 10.80
N LEU A 56 0.17 -10.72 11.33
CA LEU A 56 -0.69 -11.88 11.41
C LEU A 56 -2.09 -11.52 10.93
N SER A 57 -2.60 -12.21 9.93
CA SER A 57 -3.97 -12.03 9.48
C SER A 57 -4.82 -13.27 9.71
N VAL A 58 -6.09 -13.03 10.00
CA VAL A 58 -7.15 -14.03 10.10
C VAL A 58 -8.27 -13.62 9.16
N SER A 59 -8.57 -14.47 8.18
CA SER A 59 -9.65 -14.28 7.21
C SER A 59 -10.66 -15.40 7.34
N ALA A 60 -11.91 -15.07 7.62
CA ALA A 60 -13.03 -16.01 7.63
C ALA A 60 -13.97 -15.71 6.47
N LYS A 61 -14.29 -16.72 5.65
CA LYS A 61 -15.14 -16.58 4.46
C LYS A 61 -16.24 -17.63 4.43
N SER A 62 -17.40 -17.22 3.91
CA SER A 62 -18.55 -18.11 3.62
C SER A 62 -19.23 -17.67 2.34
N ASP A 63 -19.72 -18.61 1.54
CA ASP A 63 -20.56 -18.29 0.41
C ASP A 63 -21.97 -17.94 0.84
N THR A 64 -22.56 -16.93 0.21
CA THR A 64 -23.94 -16.55 0.40
C THR A 64 -24.61 -16.25 -0.95
N GLU A 65 -25.94 -16.16 -0.97
CA GLU A 65 -26.69 -15.77 -2.16
C GLU A 65 -26.42 -14.32 -2.64
N LEU A 66 -25.80 -13.49 -1.78
CA LEU A 66 -25.37 -12.11 -2.09
C LEU A 66 -23.89 -12.00 -2.45
N GLY A 67 -23.20 -13.13 -2.56
CA GLY A 67 -21.77 -13.23 -2.80
C GLY A 67 -20.99 -13.67 -1.55
N THR A 68 -19.68 -13.62 -1.61
CA THR A 68 -18.81 -14.02 -0.50
C THR A 68 -18.96 -13.05 0.68
N LEU A 69 -19.31 -13.59 1.85
CA LEU A 69 -19.23 -12.89 3.13
C LEU A 69 -17.84 -13.13 3.72
N GLN A 70 -17.13 -12.07 4.08
CA GLN A 70 -15.81 -12.14 4.69
C GLN A 70 -15.74 -11.29 5.95
N SER A 71 -15.03 -11.79 6.97
CA SER A 71 -14.45 -10.99 8.04
C SER A 71 -12.94 -11.10 7.97
N PHE A 72 -12.23 -10.00 8.18
CA PHE A 72 -10.78 -9.93 8.15
C PHE A 72 -10.26 -9.16 9.34
N ILE A 73 -9.18 -9.67 9.93
CA ILE A 73 -8.41 -9.00 11.00
C ILE A 73 -6.95 -9.14 10.63
N GLY A 74 -6.24 -8.01 10.51
CA GLY A 74 -4.80 -7.90 10.41
C GLY A 74 -4.24 -7.31 11.69
N LEU A 75 -3.20 -7.91 12.21
CA LEU A 75 -2.48 -7.45 13.40
C LEU A 75 -1.01 -7.28 13.04
N GLU A 76 -0.46 -6.10 13.30
CA GLU A 76 0.95 -5.80 13.08
C GLU A 76 1.65 -5.45 14.39
N SER A 77 2.95 -5.71 14.45
CA SER A 77 3.82 -5.33 15.56
C SER A 77 5.18 -4.94 14.99
N ASP A 78 5.68 -3.79 15.39
CA ASP A 78 7.02 -3.30 15.07
C ASP A 78 7.84 -3.22 16.36
N ILE A 79 9.09 -3.70 16.33
CA ILE A 79 9.96 -3.81 17.49
C ILE A 79 11.30 -3.19 17.13
N SER A 80 11.65 -2.07 17.75
CA SER A 80 12.96 -1.45 17.68
C SER A 80 13.60 -1.34 19.06
N ILE A 81 14.91 -1.08 19.11
CA ILE A 81 15.67 -0.94 20.37
C ILE A 81 15.33 0.38 21.08
N ASP A 82 14.85 1.37 20.34
CA ASP A 82 14.56 2.71 20.86
C ASP A 82 13.28 2.78 21.72
N GLY A 83 12.71 1.64 22.04
CA GLY A 83 11.70 1.50 23.08
C GLY A 83 10.26 1.58 22.56
N ASP A 84 10.06 1.76 21.29
CA ASP A 84 8.74 1.65 20.65
C ASP A 84 8.36 0.19 20.35
N ALA A 85 8.69 -0.71 21.29
CA ALA A 85 8.17 -2.07 21.31
C ALA A 85 6.64 -1.97 21.47
N GLN A 86 5.97 -1.68 20.40
CA GLN A 86 4.53 -1.66 20.36
C GLN A 86 4.05 -3.10 20.36
N GLY A 87 3.12 -3.40 21.24
CA GLY A 87 2.39 -4.67 21.15
C GLY A 87 1.68 -4.77 19.80
N PHE A 88 1.04 -5.90 19.55
CA PHE A 88 0.20 -6.02 18.35
C PHE A 88 -0.92 -4.98 18.39
N TYR A 89 -1.07 -4.25 17.28
CA TYR A 89 -2.18 -3.34 17.01
C TYR A 89 -3.00 -3.85 15.82
N ALA A 90 -4.23 -3.38 15.70
CA ALA A 90 -5.05 -3.71 14.54
C ALA A 90 -4.59 -2.86 13.35
N ASP A 91 -4.01 -3.52 12.36
CA ASP A 91 -3.62 -2.93 11.09
C ASP A 91 -4.83 -2.84 10.16
N GLU A 92 -5.63 -3.90 10.09
CA GLU A 92 -6.90 -3.90 9.37
C GLU A 92 -7.98 -4.64 10.18
N ALA A 93 -9.22 -4.16 10.11
CA ALA A 93 -10.39 -4.83 10.66
C ALA A 93 -11.63 -4.49 9.84
N PHE A 94 -12.11 -5.41 9.01
CA PHE A 94 -13.24 -5.15 8.14
C PHE A 94 -14.13 -6.37 7.92
N LEU A 95 -15.32 -6.09 7.42
CA LEU A 95 -16.21 -7.09 6.84
C LEU A 95 -16.52 -6.73 5.37
N SER A 96 -16.79 -7.74 4.54
CA SER A 96 -17.27 -7.53 3.18
C SER A 96 -18.35 -8.53 2.79
N LEU A 97 -19.24 -8.12 1.88
CA LEU A 97 -20.28 -8.94 1.29
C LEU A 97 -20.44 -8.59 -0.19
N GLY A 98 -20.06 -9.51 -1.06
CA GLY A 98 -19.99 -9.22 -2.49
C GLY A 98 -19.07 -8.04 -2.78
N GLY A 99 -19.60 -6.98 -3.40
CA GLY A 99 -18.83 -5.75 -3.68
C GLY A 99 -18.74 -4.76 -2.52
N PHE A 100 -19.54 -4.94 -1.46
CA PHE A 100 -19.53 -4.04 -0.30
C PHE A 100 -18.40 -4.40 0.67
N LYS A 101 -17.70 -3.38 1.23
CA LYS A 101 -16.68 -3.51 2.27
C LYS A 101 -16.84 -2.39 3.29
N ALA A 102 -16.74 -2.70 4.58
CA ALA A 102 -16.80 -1.69 5.64
C ALA A 102 -15.88 -2.07 6.81
N GLY A 103 -15.23 -1.07 7.40
CA GLY A 103 -14.31 -1.21 8.52
C GLY A 103 -13.07 -0.34 8.35
N TRP A 104 -11.99 -0.68 9.05
CA TRP A 104 -10.67 -0.07 8.94
C TRP A 104 -9.84 -0.90 7.96
N TYR A 105 -9.39 -0.27 6.86
CA TYR A 105 -8.63 -0.97 5.82
C TYR A 105 -7.95 -0.01 4.85
N TYR A 106 -6.93 -0.53 4.10
CA TYR A 106 -6.26 0.20 3.03
C TYR A 106 -7.21 0.54 1.88
N ASN A 107 -7.25 1.82 1.55
CA ASN A 107 -8.00 2.38 0.44
C ASN A 107 -7.24 2.19 -0.89
N TRP A 108 -7.85 2.57 -2.01
CA TRP A 108 -7.22 2.52 -3.33
C TRP A 108 -6.01 3.46 -3.46
N TRP A 109 -5.86 4.44 -2.55
CA TRP A 109 -4.70 5.33 -2.49
C TRP A 109 -3.41 4.62 -2.03
N ASP A 110 -3.50 3.46 -1.44
CA ASP A 110 -2.34 2.64 -1.06
C ASP A 110 -1.60 2.03 -2.26
N THR A 111 -2.25 1.94 -3.43
CA THR A 111 -1.61 1.39 -4.62
C THR A 111 -0.57 2.36 -5.18
N GLY A 112 0.71 1.97 -5.20
CA GLY A 112 1.81 2.69 -5.85
C GLY A 112 2.27 2.06 -7.16
N ILE A 113 3.44 2.49 -7.65
CA ILE A 113 4.16 1.85 -8.75
C ILE A 113 5.20 0.86 -8.20
N ALA A 114 5.85 0.08 -9.05
CA ALA A 114 6.85 -0.87 -8.59
C ALA A 114 8.11 -0.17 -8.05
N GLY A 115 8.73 -0.76 -7.03
CA GLY A 115 9.90 -0.20 -6.33
C GLY A 115 9.47 0.53 -5.06
N GLU A 116 10.35 1.38 -4.53
CA GLU A 116 10.16 2.10 -3.27
C GLU A 116 10.46 3.61 -3.43
N THR A 117 10.46 4.10 -4.68
CA THR A 117 10.85 5.49 -4.96
C THR A 117 9.66 6.43 -4.89
N ASP A 118 8.45 5.92 -5.14
CA ASP A 118 7.25 6.74 -5.22
C ASP A 118 6.63 7.08 -3.86
N GLY A 119 6.04 8.30 -3.79
CA GLY A 119 5.12 8.76 -2.78
C GLY A 119 3.88 9.33 -3.50
N LEU A 120 2.89 8.45 -3.77
CA LEU A 120 1.74 8.75 -4.61
C LEU A 120 0.42 8.85 -3.81
N GLY A 121 0.48 8.82 -2.50
CA GLY A 121 -0.63 8.99 -1.57
C GLY A 121 -0.12 9.54 -0.26
N ASN A 122 -1.01 10.03 0.58
CA ASN A 122 -0.72 10.47 1.95
C ASN A 122 -1.27 9.42 2.93
N VAL A 123 -2.45 9.62 3.50
CA VAL A 123 -3.11 8.60 4.31
C VAL A 123 -3.75 7.56 3.38
N THR A 124 -3.49 6.29 3.66
CA THR A 124 -3.97 5.18 2.81
C THR A 124 -4.93 4.24 3.54
N GLU A 125 -5.06 4.37 4.85
CA GLU A 125 -5.99 3.60 5.69
C GLU A 125 -7.04 4.50 6.30
N PHE A 126 -8.30 4.04 6.24
CA PHE A 126 -9.45 4.78 6.77
C PHE A 126 -10.48 3.82 7.39
N VAL A 127 -11.27 4.31 8.32
CA VAL A 127 -12.58 3.71 8.62
C VAL A 127 -13.50 4.09 7.47
N SER A 128 -13.88 3.12 6.65
CA SER A 128 -14.58 3.36 5.40
C SER A 128 -15.75 2.43 5.18
N ALA A 129 -16.66 2.88 4.31
CA ALA A 129 -17.67 2.03 3.70
C ALA A 129 -17.59 2.21 2.17
N SER A 130 -17.28 1.15 1.45
CA SER A 130 -17.08 1.19 0.01
C SER A 130 -17.90 0.15 -0.72
N TYR A 131 -18.13 0.40 -2.00
CA TYR A 131 -18.65 -0.56 -2.94
C TYR A 131 -17.78 -0.63 -4.18
N THR A 132 -17.34 -1.83 -4.54
CA THR A 132 -16.53 -2.10 -5.72
C THR A 132 -17.28 -3.03 -6.67
N TYR A 133 -17.46 -2.59 -7.89
CA TYR A 133 -17.93 -3.42 -8.99
C TYR A 133 -16.74 -3.88 -9.82
N THR A 134 -16.64 -5.18 -10.06
CA THR A 134 -15.61 -5.78 -10.90
C THR A 134 -16.24 -6.60 -11.99
N SER A 135 -15.80 -6.40 -13.22
CA SER A 135 -16.13 -7.19 -14.40
C SER A 135 -14.86 -7.68 -15.09
N ASP A 136 -14.99 -8.46 -16.14
CA ASP A 136 -13.85 -8.89 -16.96
C ASP A 136 -13.15 -7.71 -17.66
N ALA A 137 -13.87 -6.60 -17.89
CA ALA A 137 -13.37 -5.45 -18.64
C ALA A 137 -12.79 -4.34 -17.75
N PHE A 138 -13.39 -4.10 -16.58
CA PHE A 138 -13.00 -3.00 -15.70
C PHE A 138 -13.44 -3.23 -14.25
N THR A 139 -12.80 -2.49 -13.36
CA THR A 139 -13.19 -2.32 -11.95
C THR A 139 -13.55 -0.86 -11.72
N ALA A 140 -14.63 -0.60 -10.98
CA ALA A 140 -14.99 0.75 -10.52
C ALA A 140 -15.49 0.67 -9.07
N GLY A 141 -15.14 1.67 -8.26
CA GLY A 141 -15.53 1.70 -6.86
C GLY A 141 -15.74 3.11 -6.34
N ILE A 142 -16.51 3.21 -5.27
CA ILE A 142 -16.74 4.42 -4.50
C ILE A 142 -16.64 4.10 -3.02
N SER A 143 -16.07 5.02 -2.24
CA SER A 143 -15.90 4.92 -0.80
C SER A 143 -16.32 6.22 -0.11
N ILE A 144 -16.85 6.07 1.07
CA ILE A 144 -17.01 7.14 2.05
C ILE A 144 -16.00 6.82 3.15
N ASP A 145 -15.11 7.79 3.43
CA ASP A 145 -13.97 7.62 4.29
C ASP A 145 -14.11 8.57 5.50
N GLU A 146 -13.96 8.06 6.71
CA GLU A 146 -13.79 8.90 7.89
C GLU A 146 -12.35 9.42 7.86
N VAL A 147 -12.21 10.73 7.74
CA VAL A 147 -10.91 11.41 7.70
C VAL A 147 -10.74 12.18 8.98
N ASN A 148 -9.52 12.20 9.51
CA ASN A 148 -9.19 12.91 10.76
C ASN A 148 -8.35 14.13 10.44
N ASP A 149 -8.68 15.24 11.05
CA ASP A 149 -7.84 16.43 11.11
C ASP A 149 -7.01 16.34 12.41
N ASP A 150 -5.73 16.67 12.36
CA ASP A 150 -4.79 16.67 13.49
C ASP A 150 -5.23 17.51 14.70
N SER A 151 -6.28 18.30 14.58
CA SER A 151 -6.86 19.10 15.65
C SER A 151 -7.97 18.38 16.41
N ALA A 152 -7.58 17.47 17.31
CA ALA A 152 -8.37 17.01 18.43
C ALA A 152 -9.84 16.58 18.13
N PHE A 153 -10.03 15.32 17.68
CA PHE A 153 -11.32 14.61 17.72
C PHE A 153 -12.45 15.12 16.80
N ASP A 154 -12.15 15.94 15.80
CA ASP A 154 -13.13 16.25 14.77
C ASP A 154 -13.18 15.13 13.74
N HIS A 155 -14.33 14.43 13.70
CA HIS A 155 -14.64 13.43 12.70
C HIS A 155 -15.09 14.14 11.43
N ASN A 156 -14.28 14.04 10.40
CA ASN A 156 -14.55 14.63 9.10
C ASN A 156 -14.85 13.53 8.06
N LEU A 157 -15.38 13.95 6.95
CA LEU A 157 -15.77 13.06 5.88
C LEU A 157 -14.91 13.30 4.65
N GLY A 158 -14.47 12.20 4.04
CA GLY A 158 -13.91 12.18 2.71
C GLY A 158 -14.71 11.27 1.81
N VAL A 159 -14.59 11.46 0.52
CA VAL A 159 -15.08 10.51 -0.48
C VAL A 159 -13.98 10.20 -1.47
N SER A 160 -13.85 8.92 -1.81
CA SER A 160 -12.89 8.49 -2.81
C SER A 160 -13.54 7.55 -3.82
N GLY A 161 -12.90 7.41 -4.96
CA GLY A 161 -13.38 6.54 -5.99
C GLY A 161 -12.25 6.06 -6.89
N THR A 162 -12.46 4.90 -7.51
CA THR A 162 -11.50 4.30 -8.43
C THR A 162 -12.18 3.81 -9.69
N ILE A 163 -11.44 3.85 -10.79
CA ILE A 163 -11.76 3.15 -12.02
C ILE A 163 -10.47 2.62 -12.65
N GLY A 164 -10.49 1.38 -13.11
CA GLY A 164 -9.33 0.78 -13.74
C GLY A 164 -9.69 -0.40 -14.62
N GLY A 165 -8.76 -0.79 -15.48
CA GLY A 165 -8.93 -1.93 -16.37
C GLY A 165 -7.65 -2.25 -17.12
N THR A 166 -7.65 -3.43 -17.78
CA THR A 166 -6.52 -3.90 -18.58
C THR A 166 -6.93 -4.00 -20.06
N PHE A 167 -6.17 -3.35 -20.91
CA PHE A 167 -6.41 -3.24 -22.35
C PHE A 167 -5.19 -3.82 -23.10
N GLY A 168 -5.23 -5.12 -23.37
CA GLY A 168 -4.09 -5.82 -23.95
C GLY A 168 -2.89 -5.88 -23.00
N MET A 169 -1.79 -5.22 -23.33
CA MET A 169 -0.58 -5.17 -22.49
C MET A 169 -0.55 -3.98 -21.52
N VAL A 170 -1.54 -3.10 -21.57
CA VAL A 170 -1.59 -1.87 -20.77
C VAL A 170 -2.67 -1.99 -19.71
N SER A 171 -2.32 -1.77 -18.46
CA SER A 171 -3.25 -1.59 -17.36
C SER A 171 -3.28 -0.13 -16.94
N VAL A 172 -4.46 0.39 -16.65
CA VAL A 172 -4.65 1.76 -16.16
C VAL A 172 -5.54 1.73 -14.93
N ASN A 173 -5.18 2.50 -13.93
CA ASN A 173 -6.00 2.76 -12.76
C ASN A 173 -6.03 4.27 -12.49
N VAL A 174 -7.20 4.80 -12.23
CA VAL A 174 -7.42 6.19 -11.80
C VAL A 174 -8.12 6.16 -10.46
N VAL A 175 -7.60 6.91 -9.51
CA VAL A 175 -8.17 7.12 -8.18
C VAL A 175 -8.36 8.60 -7.97
N GLY A 176 -9.49 9.01 -7.40
CA GLY A 176 -9.74 10.38 -6.96
C GLY A 176 -10.25 10.39 -5.53
N GLY A 177 -9.99 11.47 -4.81
CA GLY A 177 -10.50 11.71 -3.47
C GLY A 177 -10.79 13.19 -3.23
N TYR A 178 -11.78 13.47 -2.39
CA TYR A 178 -12.11 14.81 -1.93
C TYR A 178 -12.30 14.79 -0.41
N ASP A 179 -11.56 15.65 0.25
CA ASP A 179 -11.58 15.86 1.69
C ASP A 179 -12.50 17.06 1.98
N PHE A 180 -13.63 16.80 2.63
CA PHE A 180 -14.61 17.86 2.92
C PHE A 180 -14.16 18.80 4.04
N ASN A 181 -13.16 18.42 4.84
CA ASN A 181 -12.60 19.28 5.87
C ASN A 181 -11.58 20.25 5.30
N ALA A 182 -10.65 19.75 4.52
CA ALA A 182 -9.67 20.57 3.82
C ALA A 182 -10.30 21.39 2.69
N GLU A 183 -11.51 21.01 2.23
CA GLU A 183 -12.16 21.52 1.00
C GLU A 183 -11.29 21.33 -0.24
N GLU A 184 -10.41 20.29 -0.23
CA GLU A 184 -9.42 20.00 -1.25
C GLU A 184 -9.52 18.54 -1.72
N GLY A 185 -8.94 18.26 -2.88
CA GLY A 185 -8.96 16.92 -3.43
C GLY A 185 -7.81 16.63 -4.35
N ALA A 186 -7.64 15.34 -4.64
CA ALA A 186 -6.59 14.88 -5.51
C ALA A 186 -7.10 13.82 -6.50
N VAL A 187 -6.41 13.72 -7.64
CA VAL A 187 -6.61 12.66 -8.64
C VAL A 187 -5.27 12.09 -9.02
N ARG A 188 -5.17 10.75 -8.98
CA ARG A 188 -3.99 9.99 -9.39
C ARG A 188 -4.34 9.04 -10.52
N ALA A 189 -3.47 8.96 -11.53
CA ALA A 189 -3.53 7.96 -12.58
C ALA A 189 -2.23 7.14 -12.59
N ILE A 190 -2.35 5.81 -12.63
CA ILE A 190 -1.23 4.88 -12.78
C ILE A 190 -1.47 4.06 -14.04
N GLY A 191 -0.49 4.05 -14.94
CA GLY A 191 -0.42 3.19 -16.10
C GLY A 191 0.74 2.19 -15.96
N SER A 192 0.53 0.95 -16.41
CA SER A 192 1.61 -0.04 -16.52
C SER A 192 1.53 -0.79 -17.83
N ALA A 193 2.70 -1.21 -18.34
CA ALA A 193 2.79 -2.01 -19.56
C ALA A 193 3.98 -2.96 -19.49
N ASP A 194 3.78 -4.19 -19.97
CA ASP A 194 4.89 -5.13 -20.13
C ASP A 194 5.75 -4.72 -21.33
N VAL A 195 7.03 -4.46 -21.08
CA VAL A 195 8.01 -3.99 -22.06
C VAL A 195 9.29 -4.81 -21.93
N GLY A 196 9.57 -5.64 -22.93
CA GLY A 196 10.74 -6.52 -22.90
C GLY A 196 10.72 -7.48 -21.71
N PRO A 197 11.80 -7.59 -20.92
CA PRO A 197 11.88 -8.51 -19.78
C PRO A 197 11.30 -7.95 -18.49
N GLY A 198 10.51 -6.88 -18.53
CA GLY A 198 9.98 -6.24 -17.32
C GLY A 198 8.69 -5.49 -17.58
N THR A 199 8.22 -4.80 -16.54
CA THR A 199 7.02 -3.97 -16.58
C THR A 199 7.40 -2.51 -16.31
N PHE A 200 7.01 -1.62 -17.21
CA PHE A 200 7.14 -0.19 -17.06
C PHE A 200 5.91 0.39 -16.36
N TYR A 201 6.12 1.33 -15.46
CA TYR A 201 5.08 2.06 -14.74
C TYR A 201 5.26 3.55 -14.94
N LEU A 202 4.14 4.25 -15.05
CA LEU A 202 4.06 5.70 -15.07
C LEU A 202 2.86 6.14 -14.23
N ALA A 203 3.08 7.10 -13.35
CA ALA A 203 2.02 7.68 -12.52
C ALA A 203 2.05 9.20 -12.60
N GLY A 204 0.88 9.80 -12.44
CA GLY A 204 0.73 11.25 -12.27
C GLY A 204 -0.31 11.53 -11.20
N VAL A 205 -0.07 12.55 -10.39
CA VAL A 205 -1.00 13.08 -9.38
C VAL A 205 -1.21 14.56 -9.64
N TYR A 206 -2.44 15.00 -9.48
CA TYR A 206 -2.81 16.40 -9.35
C TYR A 206 -3.61 16.57 -8.05
N ALA A 207 -3.27 17.57 -7.24
CA ALA A 207 -4.03 17.98 -6.07
C ALA A 207 -4.37 19.47 -6.13
N SER A 208 -5.54 19.83 -5.69
CA SER A 208 -5.99 21.24 -5.63
C SER A 208 -5.44 21.98 -4.40
N GLY A 209 -5.01 21.24 -3.38
CA GLY A 209 -4.40 21.66 -2.14
C GLY A 209 -4.06 20.44 -1.29
N GLU A 210 -3.51 20.67 -0.09
CA GLU A 210 -3.21 19.60 0.88
C GLU A 210 -4.48 18.91 1.33
N SER A 211 -4.51 17.59 1.25
CA SER A 211 -5.61 16.76 1.71
C SER A 211 -5.13 15.43 2.29
N VAL A 212 -6.00 14.71 2.99
CA VAL A 212 -5.68 13.37 3.50
C VAL A 212 -5.31 12.39 2.39
N TYR A 213 -5.75 12.61 1.17
CA TYR A 213 -5.45 11.72 0.04
C TYR A 213 -4.09 12.00 -0.59
N PHE A 214 -3.68 13.28 -0.65
CA PHE A 214 -2.37 13.70 -1.15
C PHE A 214 -2.04 15.10 -0.67
N ASP A 215 -0.84 15.30 -0.13
CA ASP A 215 -0.37 16.53 0.50
C ASP A 215 1.03 16.97 0.06
N ALA A 216 1.67 16.20 -0.82
CA ALA A 216 3.09 16.40 -1.11
C ALA A 216 3.37 17.51 -2.12
N ALA A 217 2.45 17.81 -3.04
CA ALA A 217 2.61 18.84 -4.08
C ALA A 217 1.34 19.03 -4.91
N GLU A 218 1.21 20.15 -5.63
CA GLU A 218 0.13 20.34 -6.59
C GLU A 218 0.20 19.31 -7.74
N TRP A 219 1.41 19.04 -8.24
CA TRP A 219 1.65 18.04 -9.28
C TRP A 219 2.77 17.08 -8.90
N SER A 220 2.57 15.82 -9.22
CA SER A 220 3.64 14.83 -9.13
C SER A 220 3.62 13.88 -10.32
N VAL A 221 4.80 13.46 -10.78
CA VAL A 221 4.97 12.44 -11.82
C VAL A 221 6.01 11.45 -11.36
N ALA A 222 5.69 10.16 -11.39
CA ALA A 222 6.60 9.07 -11.04
C ALA A 222 6.70 8.04 -12.16
N ALA A 223 7.88 7.45 -12.32
CA ALA A 223 8.10 6.37 -13.26
C ALA A 223 9.05 5.33 -12.68
N SER A 224 8.81 4.05 -12.98
CA SER A 224 9.71 2.96 -12.63
C SER A 224 9.69 1.85 -13.68
N TYR A 225 10.72 1.00 -13.65
CA TYR A 225 10.80 -0.17 -14.52
C TYR A 225 11.23 -1.40 -13.73
N ALA A 226 10.31 -2.33 -13.51
CA ALA A 226 10.56 -3.59 -12.80
C ALA A 226 11.21 -4.61 -13.73
N LEU A 227 12.53 -4.56 -13.87
CA LEU A 227 13.33 -5.47 -14.70
C LEU A 227 13.46 -6.84 -14.03
N LYS A 228 12.90 -7.87 -14.62
CA LYS A 228 13.10 -9.27 -14.22
C LYS A 228 14.46 -9.75 -14.75
N ALA A 229 15.52 -9.53 -13.97
CA ALA A 229 16.87 -9.95 -14.34
C ALA A 229 17.06 -11.49 -14.30
N SER A 230 16.25 -12.19 -13.47
CA SER A 230 16.10 -13.63 -13.46
C SER A 230 14.78 -14.02 -12.78
N ASP A 231 14.48 -15.32 -12.68
CA ASP A 231 13.30 -15.85 -11.97
C ASP A 231 13.30 -15.47 -10.47
N LYS A 232 14.46 -15.12 -9.93
CA LYS A 232 14.64 -14.81 -8.50
C LYS A 232 15.05 -13.36 -8.24
N LEU A 233 15.42 -12.60 -9.27
CA LEU A 233 15.99 -11.26 -9.11
C LEU A 233 15.22 -10.25 -9.96
N THR A 234 14.67 -9.24 -9.30
CA THR A 234 14.06 -8.06 -9.93
C THR A 234 14.85 -6.82 -9.51
N VAL A 235 15.15 -5.96 -10.47
CA VAL A 235 15.80 -4.66 -10.25
C VAL A 235 14.88 -3.57 -10.75
N THR A 236 14.55 -2.63 -9.89
CA THR A 236 13.56 -1.59 -10.18
C THR A 236 14.16 -0.20 -9.95
N PRO A 237 14.78 0.42 -10.97
CA PRO A 237 15.04 1.86 -10.93
C PRO A 237 13.72 2.63 -10.95
N GLY A 238 13.69 3.73 -10.22
CA GLY A 238 12.54 4.62 -10.12
C GLY A 238 12.96 6.08 -10.03
N VAL A 239 12.05 6.96 -10.40
CA VAL A 239 12.20 8.41 -10.27
C VAL A 239 10.83 9.03 -10.02
N GLN A 240 10.80 10.06 -9.18
CA GLN A 240 9.61 10.89 -8.99
C GLN A 240 10.00 12.35 -8.93
N TYR A 241 9.11 13.19 -9.46
CA TYR A 241 9.18 14.64 -9.45
C TYR A 241 7.93 15.21 -8.80
N TRP A 242 8.12 16.20 -7.95
CA TRP A 242 7.05 17.00 -7.35
C TRP A 242 7.25 18.45 -7.74
N SER A 243 6.18 19.13 -8.11
CA SER A 243 6.16 20.56 -8.46
C SER A 243 5.16 21.26 -7.57
N ASP A 244 5.54 22.42 -7.07
CA ASP A 244 4.76 23.21 -6.13
C ASP A 244 4.43 22.45 -4.84
N THR A 245 5.47 22.15 -4.07
CA THR A 245 5.35 21.39 -2.81
C THR A 245 4.69 22.18 -1.66
N ASN A 246 4.47 23.48 -1.82
CA ASN A 246 3.78 24.32 -0.83
C ASN A 246 2.38 24.75 -1.27
N PHE A 247 1.92 24.33 -2.45
CA PHE A 247 0.63 24.71 -3.05
C PHE A 247 0.40 26.22 -3.16
N ASP A 248 1.47 27.04 -3.24
CA ASP A 248 1.41 28.50 -3.32
C ASP A 248 1.68 29.08 -4.72
N GLY A 249 1.93 28.21 -5.68
CA GLY A 249 2.04 28.47 -7.13
C GLY A 249 3.30 29.20 -7.56
N ALA A 250 3.89 30.04 -6.75
CA ALA A 250 5.01 30.86 -7.17
C ALA A 250 6.15 30.86 -6.15
N GLY A 251 7.17 30.08 -6.40
CA GLY A 251 8.38 30.05 -5.58
C GLY A 251 8.50 28.84 -4.66
N SER A 252 7.57 27.93 -4.72
CA SER A 252 7.71 26.62 -4.10
C SER A 252 8.88 25.86 -4.71
N PRO A 253 9.66 25.14 -3.91
CA PRO A 253 10.70 24.29 -4.44
C PRO A 253 10.07 23.12 -5.21
N ASP A 254 10.68 22.78 -6.34
CA ASP A 254 10.47 21.48 -6.98
C ASP A 254 11.35 20.45 -6.28
N MET A 255 10.95 19.20 -6.29
CA MET A 255 11.70 18.10 -5.66
C MET A 255 11.83 16.91 -6.63
N TRP A 256 13.01 16.32 -6.66
CA TRP A 256 13.28 15.07 -7.37
C TRP A 256 13.74 13.99 -6.39
N LYS A 257 13.21 12.79 -6.56
CA LYS A 257 13.67 11.59 -5.88
C LYS A 257 14.07 10.53 -6.91
N TYR A 258 15.25 9.97 -6.72
CA TYR A 258 15.78 8.90 -7.56
C TYR A 258 16.02 7.69 -6.70
N GLY A 259 15.70 6.50 -7.20
CA GLY A 259 15.93 5.31 -6.41
C GLY A 259 16.13 4.05 -7.21
N ILE A 260 16.59 3.04 -6.50
CA ILE A 260 16.70 1.68 -7.02
C ILE A 260 16.30 0.71 -5.93
N THR A 261 15.41 -0.23 -6.29
CA THR A 261 15.01 -1.33 -5.43
C THR A 261 15.46 -2.65 -6.06
N VAL A 262 16.08 -3.51 -5.26
CA VAL A 262 16.53 -4.83 -5.68
C VAL A 262 15.84 -5.88 -4.82
N ASP A 263 15.01 -6.71 -5.46
CA ASP A 263 14.30 -7.82 -4.84
C ASP A 263 14.96 -9.14 -5.22
N TYR A 264 15.39 -9.91 -4.23
CA TYR A 264 15.90 -11.25 -4.41
C TYR A 264 15.07 -12.27 -3.62
N LYS A 265 14.56 -13.29 -4.30
CA LYS A 265 13.78 -14.38 -3.71
C LYS A 265 14.61 -15.68 -3.72
N PRO A 266 15.47 -15.91 -2.71
CA PRO A 266 16.37 -17.08 -2.68
C PRO A 266 15.60 -18.39 -2.69
N VAL A 267 14.50 -18.45 -1.94
CA VAL A 267 13.56 -19.58 -1.88
C VAL A 267 12.13 -19.03 -1.83
N GLU A 268 11.15 -19.91 -1.98
CA GLU A 268 9.75 -19.58 -1.85
C GLU A 268 9.45 -18.92 -0.49
N ASN A 269 8.59 -17.91 -0.48
CA ASN A 269 8.15 -17.16 0.69
C ASN A 269 9.27 -16.42 1.46
N LEU A 270 10.47 -16.29 0.89
CA LEU A 270 11.55 -15.49 1.47
C LEU A 270 11.97 -14.40 0.49
N LEU A 271 11.84 -13.15 0.91
CA LEU A 271 12.27 -11.96 0.17
C LEU A 271 13.46 -11.31 0.90
N ALA A 272 14.54 -11.06 0.16
CA ALA A 272 15.57 -10.12 0.54
C ALA A 272 15.45 -8.89 -0.37
N ARG A 273 15.30 -7.69 0.22
CA ARG A 273 15.17 -6.42 -0.50
C ARG A 273 16.22 -5.44 -0.05
N VAL A 274 16.80 -4.74 -1.00
CA VAL A 274 17.59 -3.52 -0.77
C VAL A 274 16.94 -2.40 -1.55
N SER A 275 16.68 -1.28 -0.89
CA SER A 275 16.22 -0.06 -1.53
C SER A 275 17.13 1.09 -1.16
N VAL A 276 17.54 1.88 -2.14
CA VAL A 276 18.38 3.08 -1.97
C VAL A 276 17.72 4.22 -2.71
N GLN A 277 17.55 5.34 -2.04
CA GLN A 277 16.90 6.55 -2.54
C GLN A 277 17.84 7.74 -2.36
N TYR A 278 17.76 8.70 -3.28
CA TYR A 278 18.39 10.01 -3.20
C TYR A 278 17.33 11.09 -3.40
N ASP A 279 17.27 12.03 -2.49
CA ASP A 279 16.42 13.21 -2.53
C ASP A 279 17.27 14.44 -2.81
N ASP A 280 16.89 15.27 -3.80
CA ASP A 280 17.70 16.40 -4.24
C ASP A 280 17.48 17.68 -3.41
N VAL A 281 16.48 17.70 -2.54
CA VAL A 281 16.23 18.84 -1.62
C VAL A 281 17.01 18.67 -0.32
N SER A 282 16.95 17.49 0.29
CA SER A 282 17.77 17.16 1.45
C SER A 282 19.23 16.89 1.06
N GLU A 283 19.51 16.59 -0.19
CA GLU A 283 20.81 16.11 -0.72
C GLU A 283 21.27 14.83 0.00
N ASP A 284 20.34 14.05 0.56
CA ASP A 284 20.64 12.87 1.36
C ASP A 284 20.36 11.57 0.62
N VAL A 285 21.09 10.53 1.04
CA VAL A 285 20.88 9.15 0.62
C VAL A 285 20.27 8.38 1.76
N SER A 286 19.11 7.80 1.52
CA SER A 286 18.42 6.94 2.48
C SER A 286 18.08 5.60 1.86
N GLY A 287 17.71 4.65 2.69
CA GLY A 287 17.29 3.34 2.22
C GLY A 287 17.22 2.31 3.32
N TYR A 288 17.04 1.06 2.87
CA TYR A 288 17.00 -0.05 3.83
C TYR A 288 17.43 -1.38 3.18
N PHE A 289 17.83 -2.28 4.05
CA PHE A 289 17.88 -3.71 3.80
C PHE A 289 16.74 -4.39 4.54
N ARG A 290 15.98 -5.26 3.86
CA ARG A 290 14.87 -6.02 4.44
C ARG A 290 15.01 -7.50 4.13
N LEU A 291 14.76 -8.34 5.13
CA LEU A 291 14.56 -9.77 4.98
C LEU A 291 13.17 -10.11 5.52
N GLN A 292 12.30 -10.70 4.69
CA GLN A 292 10.92 -10.99 5.07
C GLN A 292 10.54 -12.41 4.67
N ARG A 293 9.94 -13.15 5.60
CA ARG A 293 9.37 -14.47 5.36
C ARG A 293 7.85 -14.43 5.53
N ALA A 294 7.13 -14.79 4.46
CA ALA A 294 5.67 -15.00 4.50
C ALA A 294 5.31 -16.47 4.81
N PHE A 295 4.12 -16.73 5.33
CA PHE A 295 3.57 -18.07 5.60
C PHE A 295 2.06 -18.07 5.44
#